data_f659ec356a02b4a1d76b0269933bdd07
#
_entry.id   f659ec356a02b4a1d76b0269933bdd07
#
_cell.length_a   1.000
_cell.length_b   1.000
_cell.length_c   1.000
_cell.angle_alpha   90.00
_cell.angle_beta   90.00
_cell.angle_gamma   90.00
#
_symmetry.space_group_name_H-M   'P 1'
#
loop_
_entity.id
_entity.type
_entity.pdbx_description
1 polymer ?
#
loop_
_entity_poly.entity_id
_entity_poly.type
_entity_poly.pdbx_seq_one_letter_code
_entity_poly.pdbx_strand_id
1 'polypeptide(L)'
;YIQKDQQLYYLALYKPRGYVTTASDELGRKTVMELVSDIPARLYPVGRLDKDSEGLLLMTNDGAFAQAVTHPSGGISKLYRVTVQPRADESQILKLSSGVVLDDGTKTMPCAINVVTDEPGRTVMEMTLKEGKNREIRRMCETVGLEVVRLKRNAEGVVKLGMLKPGTYRELTKAEVNGLRAAAAKGRAQTRSAALQSKAAERRPRGPVGQKGRDGAP
;
A
#
# COMPACT_ATOMS: atom_id res chain seq x y z
N TYR A 1 -30.09 28.58 -0.49
CA TYR A 1 -29.41 27.59 0.43
C TYR A 1 -27.95 27.91 0.41
N ILE A 2 -27.45 28.59 1.45
CA ILE A 2 -26.01 28.78 1.67
C ILE A 2 -25.52 27.44 2.18
N GLN A 3 -24.75 26.72 1.35
CA GLN A 3 -23.96 25.59 1.84
C GLN A 3 -22.98 26.15 2.88
N LYS A 4 -23.18 25.80 4.15
CA LYS A 4 -22.16 26.03 5.16
C LYS A 4 -20.90 25.30 4.67
N ASP A 5 -19.81 26.06 4.48
CA ASP A 5 -18.50 25.48 4.19
C ASP A 5 -18.18 24.44 5.25
N GLN A 6 -18.23 23.16 4.86
CA GLN A 6 -17.94 22.07 5.76
C GLN A 6 -16.45 22.10 6.09
N GLN A 7 -16.11 22.14 7.38
CA GLN A 7 -14.72 22.03 7.80
C GLN A 7 -14.16 20.68 7.41
N LEU A 8 -13.00 20.69 6.74
CA LEU A 8 -12.29 19.49 6.32
C LEU A 8 -11.29 19.05 7.39
N TYR A 9 -11.28 17.76 7.65
CA TYR A 9 -10.36 17.12 8.59
C TYR A 9 -9.48 16.11 7.86
N TYR A 10 -8.19 16.12 8.20
CA TYR A 10 -7.22 15.18 7.70
C TYR A 10 -6.41 14.66 8.89
N LEU A 11 -6.60 13.40 9.24
CA LEU A 11 -6.03 12.82 10.45
C LEU A 11 -5.08 11.68 10.13
N ALA A 12 -4.02 11.57 10.94
CA ALA A 12 -3.20 10.39 11.06
C ALA A 12 -3.58 9.67 12.35
N LEU A 13 -4.20 8.50 12.22
CA LEU A 13 -4.61 7.64 13.32
C LEU A 13 -3.60 6.51 13.49
N TYR A 14 -3.23 6.18 14.72
CA TYR A 14 -2.59 4.91 15.03
C TYR A 14 -3.68 3.87 15.33
N LYS A 15 -4.01 3.06 14.32
CA LYS A 15 -4.97 1.98 14.51
C LYS A 15 -4.32 0.84 15.32
N PRO A 16 -4.86 0.49 16.51
CA PRO A 16 -4.42 -0.68 17.25
C PRO A 16 -4.87 -1.97 16.56
N ARG A 17 -4.25 -3.08 16.92
CA ARG A 17 -4.78 -4.41 16.58
C ARG A 17 -6.16 -4.60 17.20
N GLY A 18 -7.01 -5.35 16.52
CA GLY A 18 -8.35 -5.67 17.00
C GLY A 18 -9.45 -4.73 16.54
N TYR A 19 -9.12 -3.58 15.96
CA TYR A 19 -10.08 -2.64 15.38
C TYR A 19 -10.28 -2.89 13.90
N VAL A 20 -11.55 -2.91 13.48
CA VAL A 20 -11.93 -3.08 12.07
C VAL A 20 -11.91 -1.74 11.36
N THR A 21 -11.34 -1.70 10.17
CA THR A 21 -11.33 -0.51 9.30
C THR A 21 -12.64 -0.44 8.51
N THR A 22 -13.68 0.11 9.13
CA THR A 22 -14.98 0.34 8.50
C THR A 22 -15.69 1.49 9.21
N ALA A 23 -16.63 2.12 8.51
CA ALA A 23 -17.50 3.15 9.10
C ALA A 23 -18.60 2.55 9.98
N SER A 24 -19.00 1.29 9.74
CA SER A 24 -19.95 0.55 10.53
C SER A 24 -19.64 -0.95 10.48
N ASP A 25 -19.96 -1.66 11.53
CA ASP A 25 -19.76 -3.11 11.61
C ASP A 25 -21.02 -3.79 12.12
N GLU A 26 -21.65 -4.60 11.27
CA GLU A 26 -22.88 -5.32 11.57
C GLU A 26 -22.69 -6.40 12.65
N LEU A 27 -21.45 -6.88 12.82
CA LEU A 27 -21.10 -7.86 13.84
C LEU A 27 -20.82 -7.25 15.22
N GLY A 28 -20.93 -5.93 15.37
CA GLY A 28 -20.68 -5.24 16.62
C GLY A 28 -19.23 -5.22 17.08
N ARG A 29 -18.27 -5.46 16.19
CA ARG A 29 -16.84 -5.38 16.48
C ARG A 29 -16.40 -3.92 16.66
N LYS A 30 -15.33 -3.72 17.40
CA LYS A 30 -14.72 -2.39 17.54
C LYS A 30 -14.25 -1.85 16.19
N THR A 31 -14.68 -0.65 15.84
CA THR A 31 -14.28 0.02 14.60
C THR A 31 -13.37 1.21 14.87
N VAL A 32 -12.61 1.61 13.85
CA VAL A 32 -11.74 2.80 13.91
C VAL A 32 -12.53 4.09 14.16
N MET A 33 -13.83 4.10 13.88
CA MET A 33 -14.69 5.26 14.09
C MET A 33 -14.81 5.64 15.57
N GLU A 34 -14.69 4.68 16.48
CA GLU A 34 -14.71 4.94 17.93
C GLU A 34 -13.52 5.80 18.38
N LEU A 35 -12.38 5.67 17.68
CA LEU A 35 -11.14 6.35 18.02
C LEU A 35 -11.12 7.83 17.60
N VAL A 36 -12.05 8.25 16.76
CA VAL A 36 -12.19 9.61 16.24
C VAL A 36 -13.57 10.21 16.54
N SER A 37 -14.30 9.63 17.48
CA SER A 37 -15.68 10.00 17.82
C SER A 37 -15.83 11.41 18.39
N ASP A 38 -14.76 12.02 18.90
CA ASP A 38 -14.72 13.39 19.40
C ASP A 38 -14.63 14.46 18.29
N ILE A 39 -14.35 14.07 17.05
CA ILE A 39 -14.36 14.97 15.90
C ILE A 39 -15.81 15.25 15.46
N PRO A 40 -16.24 16.53 15.37
CA PRO A 40 -17.61 16.90 15.00
C PRO A 40 -17.84 16.85 13.48
N ALA A 41 -17.47 15.74 12.86
CA ALA A 41 -17.65 15.48 11.43
C ALA A 41 -17.73 13.98 11.19
N ARG A 42 -18.38 13.59 10.11
CA ARG A 42 -18.41 12.21 9.66
C ARG A 42 -17.13 11.91 8.88
N LEU A 43 -16.20 11.24 9.54
CA LEU A 43 -14.96 10.79 8.94
C LEU A 43 -15.09 9.39 8.36
N TYR A 44 -14.22 9.05 7.44
CA TYR A 44 -14.04 7.70 6.91
C TYR A 44 -12.57 7.40 6.69
N PRO A 45 -12.21 6.11 6.73
CA PRO A 45 -10.82 5.69 6.52
C PRO A 45 -10.38 5.94 5.07
N VAL A 46 -9.13 6.34 4.90
CA VAL A 46 -8.45 6.45 3.62
C VAL A 46 -7.67 5.16 3.40
N GLY A 47 -8.24 4.24 2.66
CA GLY A 47 -7.72 2.89 2.53
C GLY A 47 -8.09 1.99 3.73
N ARG A 48 -7.34 0.92 3.90
CA ARG A 48 -7.65 -0.12 4.90
C ARG A 48 -6.39 -0.65 5.57
N LEU A 49 -6.55 -1.03 6.83
CA LEU A 49 -5.68 -1.95 7.56
C LEU A 49 -6.53 -3.09 8.10
N ASP A 50 -6.04 -4.31 8.00
CA ASP A 50 -6.73 -5.47 8.53
C ASP A 50 -6.92 -5.40 10.04
N LYS A 51 -7.89 -6.13 10.58
CA LYS A 51 -8.15 -6.19 12.02
C LYS A 51 -6.91 -6.58 12.81
N ASP A 52 -6.14 -7.54 12.31
CA ASP A 52 -4.91 -8.05 12.92
C ASP A 52 -3.64 -7.24 12.58
N SER A 53 -3.77 -6.19 11.80
CA SER A 53 -2.70 -5.23 11.50
C SER A 53 -2.85 -3.96 12.33
N GLU A 54 -1.75 -3.24 12.49
CA GLU A 54 -1.69 -2.00 13.27
C GLU A 54 -0.94 -0.89 12.55
N GLY A 55 -1.02 0.32 13.06
CA GLY A 55 -0.23 1.45 12.62
C GLY A 55 -1.02 2.55 11.92
N LEU A 56 -0.36 3.24 11.01
CA LEU A 56 -0.87 4.45 10.37
C LEU A 56 -2.09 4.16 9.50
N LEU A 57 -3.19 4.82 9.82
CA LEU A 57 -4.40 4.88 9.01
C LEU A 57 -4.84 6.34 8.90
N LEU A 58 -4.96 6.83 7.67
CA LEU A 58 -5.46 8.17 7.41
C LEU A 58 -6.98 8.19 7.51
N MET A 59 -7.54 9.25 8.09
CA MET A 59 -8.98 9.48 8.21
C MET A 59 -9.29 10.87 7.68
N THR A 60 -10.40 11.03 6.98
CA THR A 60 -10.82 12.32 6.43
C THR A 60 -12.33 12.37 6.15
N ASN A 61 -12.86 13.57 5.98
CA ASN A 61 -14.18 13.83 5.40
C ASN A 61 -14.10 14.46 4.00
N ASP A 62 -12.89 14.55 3.43
CA ASP A 62 -12.67 15.02 2.06
C ASP A 62 -12.62 13.83 1.10
N GLY A 63 -13.73 13.59 0.41
CA GLY A 63 -13.87 12.46 -0.52
C GLY A 63 -12.90 12.50 -1.70
N ALA A 64 -12.65 13.69 -2.24
CA ALA A 64 -11.73 13.86 -3.36
C ALA A 64 -10.29 13.54 -2.96
N PHE A 65 -9.86 13.96 -1.77
CA PHE A 65 -8.56 13.63 -1.21
C PHE A 65 -8.43 12.11 -0.97
N ALA A 66 -9.40 11.50 -0.32
CA ALA A 66 -9.40 10.06 -0.06
C ALA A 66 -9.29 9.25 -1.35
N GLN A 67 -10.05 9.60 -2.37
CA GLN A 67 -10.02 8.94 -3.67
C GLN A 67 -8.69 9.12 -4.39
N ALA A 68 -8.11 10.33 -4.35
CA ALA A 68 -6.82 10.60 -4.96
C ALA A 68 -5.68 9.79 -4.33
N VAL A 69 -5.67 9.68 -3.00
CA VAL A 69 -4.65 8.96 -2.21
C VAL A 69 -4.77 7.44 -2.38
N THR A 70 -5.98 6.92 -2.42
CA THR A 70 -6.22 5.46 -2.49
C THR A 70 -6.22 4.88 -3.88
N HIS A 71 -6.35 5.71 -4.92
CA HIS A 71 -6.41 5.21 -6.29
C HIS A 71 -5.11 4.49 -6.67
N PRO A 72 -5.18 3.26 -7.23
CA PRO A 72 -3.99 2.45 -7.54
C PRO A 72 -2.99 3.14 -8.47
N SER A 73 -3.47 3.95 -9.42
CA SER A 73 -2.61 4.69 -10.35
C SER A 73 -1.71 5.73 -9.67
N GLY A 74 -2.04 6.17 -8.47
CA GLY A 74 -1.22 7.08 -7.67
C GLY A 74 0.03 6.42 -7.13
N GLY A 75 -0.02 5.14 -6.81
CA GLY A 75 1.13 4.32 -6.39
C GLY A 75 1.88 4.90 -5.19
N ILE A 76 1.15 5.47 -4.21
CA ILE A 76 1.77 6.03 -3.00
C ILE A 76 2.46 4.93 -2.21
N SER A 77 3.74 5.15 -1.87
CA SER A 77 4.53 4.20 -1.08
C SER A 77 3.99 4.07 0.33
N LYS A 78 3.96 2.84 0.83
CA LYS A 78 3.64 2.51 2.22
C LYS A 78 4.79 1.72 2.83
N LEU A 79 5.23 2.12 4.00
CA LEU A 79 6.30 1.45 4.74
C LEU A 79 5.72 0.63 5.87
N TYR A 80 6.04 -0.66 5.86
CA TYR A 80 5.60 -1.62 6.87
C TYR A 80 6.79 -2.18 7.65
N ARG A 81 6.58 -2.35 8.97
CA ARG A 81 7.43 -3.16 9.80
C ARG A 81 6.80 -4.53 9.96
N VAL A 82 7.50 -5.56 9.53
CA VAL A 82 6.99 -6.93 9.43
C VAL A 82 7.84 -7.85 10.29
N THR A 83 7.22 -8.52 11.24
CA THR A 83 7.86 -9.57 12.04
C THR A 83 7.40 -10.93 11.53
N VAL A 84 8.34 -11.77 11.14
CA VAL A 84 8.07 -13.10 10.59
C VAL A 84 8.73 -14.20 11.39
N GLN A 85 8.11 -15.38 11.36
CA GLN A 85 8.62 -16.63 11.89
C GLN A 85 8.46 -17.75 10.83
N PRO A 86 9.39 -18.72 10.78
CA PRO A 86 10.70 -18.73 11.42
C PRO A 86 11.61 -17.62 10.89
N ARG A 87 12.88 -17.62 11.26
CA ARG A 87 13.87 -16.68 10.71
C ARG A 87 13.91 -16.74 9.19
N ALA A 88 13.84 -15.59 8.52
CA ALA A 88 13.94 -15.50 7.07
C ALA A 88 15.39 -15.64 6.60
N ASP A 89 15.64 -16.47 5.60
CA ASP A 89 16.93 -16.56 4.92
C ASP A 89 17.03 -15.58 3.74
N GLU A 90 18.24 -15.42 3.20
CA GLU A 90 18.49 -14.52 2.06
C GLU A 90 17.65 -14.89 0.82
N SER A 91 17.45 -16.17 0.56
CA SER A 91 16.65 -16.65 -0.58
C SER A 91 15.19 -16.24 -0.45
N GLN A 92 14.61 -16.35 0.73
CA GLN A 92 13.22 -15.92 1.00
C GLN A 92 13.08 -14.42 0.84
N ILE A 93 14.02 -13.63 1.38
CA ILE A 93 14.02 -12.17 1.25
C ILE A 93 14.15 -11.75 -0.21
N LEU A 94 15.04 -12.38 -0.97
CA LEU A 94 15.23 -12.10 -2.40
C LEU A 94 13.94 -12.38 -3.20
N LYS A 95 13.28 -13.49 -2.92
CA LYS A 95 12.00 -13.83 -3.57
C LYS A 95 10.92 -12.80 -3.26
N LEU A 96 10.79 -12.38 -1.99
CA LEU A 96 9.84 -11.35 -1.59
C LEU A 96 10.11 -10.02 -2.30
N SER A 97 11.37 -9.57 -2.36
CA SER A 97 11.75 -8.30 -2.98
C SER A 97 11.56 -8.30 -4.50
N SER A 98 11.74 -9.44 -5.14
CA SER A 98 11.56 -9.61 -6.60
C SER A 98 10.10 -9.72 -7.02
N GLY A 99 9.21 -9.96 -6.09
CA GLY A 99 7.82 -10.28 -6.32
C GLY A 99 7.57 -11.79 -6.39
N VAL A 100 6.43 -12.21 -5.88
CA VAL A 100 6.00 -13.60 -5.82
C VAL A 100 4.66 -13.79 -6.50
N VAL A 101 4.39 -15.02 -6.94
CA VAL A 101 3.07 -15.42 -7.44
C VAL A 101 2.25 -15.91 -6.26
N LEU A 102 1.15 -15.22 -5.99
CA LEU A 102 0.23 -15.56 -4.91
C LEU A 102 -0.63 -16.80 -5.26
N ASP A 103 -1.35 -17.32 -4.29
CA ASP A 103 -2.23 -18.48 -4.39
C ASP A 103 -3.32 -18.35 -5.47
N ASP A 104 -3.78 -17.13 -5.74
CA ASP A 104 -4.75 -16.80 -6.81
C ASP A 104 -4.12 -16.59 -8.20
N GLY A 105 -2.81 -16.80 -8.34
CA GLY A 105 -2.04 -16.59 -9.57
C GLY A 105 -1.60 -15.14 -9.79
N THR A 106 -1.96 -14.22 -8.94
CA THR A 106 -1.55 -12.81 -9.05
C THR A 106 -0.08 -12.66 -8.68
N LYS A 107 0.69 -11.95 -9.52
CA LYS A 107 2.08 -11.63 -9.23
C LYS A 107 2.17 -10.29 -8.50
N THR A 108 2.91 -10.27 -7.38
CA THR A 108 3.20 -9.03 -6.66
C THR A 108 4.31 -8.23 -7.35
N MET A 109 4.26 -6.92 -7.20
CA MET A 109 5.31 -6.04 -7.72
C MET A 109 6.60 -6.20 -6.91
N PRO A 110 7.78 -5.93 -7.51
CA PRO A 110 9.00 -5.78 -6.74
C PRO A 110 8.83 -4.75 -5.63
N CYS A 111 9.42 -5.00 -4.48
CA CYS A 111 9.38 -4.11 -3.33
C CYS A 111 10.75 -3.99 -2.67
N ALA A 112 10.98 -2.90 -1.96
CA ALA A 112 12.20 -2.71 -1.18
C ALA A 112 12.06 -3.39 0.18
N ILE A 113 13.07 -4.16 0.57
CA ILE A 113 13.12 -4.84 1.88
C ILE A 113 14.44 -4.49 2.57
N ASN A 114 14.35 -4.11 3.83
CA ASN A 114 15.48 -3.88 4.72
C ASN A 114 15.31 -4.70 6.00
N VAL A 115 16.27 -5.57 6.29
CA VAL A 115 16.27 -6.36 7.53
C VAL A 115 16.69 -5.46 8.69
N VAL A 116 15.83 -5.35 9.70
CA VAL A 116 16.05 -4.52 10.89
C VAL A 116 16.68 -5.33 12.01
N THR A 117 16.12 -6.52 12.29
CA THR A 117 16.58 -7.42 13.33
C THR A 117 16.52 -8.85 12.81
N ASP A 118 17.59 -9.59 13.04
CA ASP A 118 17.72 -10.98 12.62
C ASP A 118 18.16 -11.81 13.82
N GLU A 119 17.20 -12.53 14.40
CA GLU A 119 17.36 -13.32 15.60
C GLU A 119 17.05 -14.79 15.32
N PRO A 120 17.57 -15.73 16.14
CA PRO A 120 17.12 -17.10 16.07
C PRO A 120 15.59 -17.21 16.20
N GLY A 121 14.95 -17.82 15.23
CA GLY A 121 13.51 -18.07 15.21
C GLY A 121 12.63 -16.92 14.72
N ARG A 122 13.17 -15.72 14.46
CA ARG A 122 12.38 -14.61 13.87
C ARG A 122 13.24 -13.58 13.15
N THR A 123 12.62 -12.91 12.20
CA THR A 123 13.20 -11.74 11.52
C THR A 123 12.23 -10.58 11.57
N VAL A 124 12.73 -9.38 11.83
CA VAL A 124 12.00 -8.12 11.66
C VAL A 124 12.57 -7.39 10.46
N MET A 125 11.70 -7.04 9.52
CA MET A 125 12.09 -6.34 8.30
C MET A 125 11.17 -5.16 8.01
N GLU A 126 11.68 -4.19 7.28
CA GLU A 126 10.89 -3.10 6.70
C GLU A 126 10.62 -3.41 5.24
N MET A 127 9.37 -3.33 4.83
CA MET A 127 8.93 -3.51 3.45
C MET A 127 8.25 -2.25 2.95
N THR A 128 8.69 -1.77 1.80
CA THR A 128 8.09 -0.60 1.13
C THR A 128 7.36 -1.06 -0.12
N LEU A 129 6.03 -0.90 -0.13
CA LEU A 129 5.15 -1.31 -1.22
C LEU A 129 4.47 -0.09 -1.85
N LYS A 130 4.29 -0.11 -3.16
CA LYS A 130 3.51 0.89 -3.92
C LYS A 130 2.13 0.39 -4.34
N GLU A 131 1.82 -0.84 -4.03
CA GLU A 131 0.51 -1.47 -4.26
C GLU A 131 -0.12 -1.92 -2.95
N GLY A 132 -1.37 -2.30 -2.97
CA GLY A 132 -2.11 -2.69 -1.77
C GLY A 132 -3.17 -3.75 -2.07
N LYS A 133 -2.74 -4.94 -2.51
CA LYS A 133 -3.65 -6.08 -2.67
C LYS A 133 -4.14 -6.56 -1.30
N ASN A 134 -5.29 -7.21 -1.27
CA ASN A 134 -5.86 -7.75 -0.03
C ASN A 134 -4.85 -8.65 0.68
N ARG A 135 -4.52 -8.35 1.94
CA ARG A 135 -3.59 -9.10 2.81
C ARG A 135 -2.25 -9.44 2.12
N GLU A 136 -1.76 -8.54 1.29
CA GLU A 136 -0.66 -8.80 0.37
C GLU A 136 0.62 -9.28 1.06
N ILE A 137 1.11 -8.57 2.07
CA ILE A 137 2.36 -8.93 2.77
C ILE A 137 2.22 -10.29 3.46
N ARG A 138 1.08 -10.57 4.09
CA ARG A 138 0.81 -11.86 4.74
C ARG A 138 0.82 -13.00 3.75
N ARG A 139 0.18 -12.80 2.60
CA ARG A 139 0.12 -13.79 1.51
C ARG A 139 1.48 -13.98 0.84
N MET A 140 2.24 -12.92 0.62
CA MET A 140 3.60 -12.98 0.11
C MET A 140 4.52 -13.82 1.02
N CYS A 141 4.48 -13.56 2.31
CA CYS A 141 5.28 -14.28 3.30
C CYS A 141 4.90 -15.76 3.37
N GLU A 142 3.62 -16.09 3.38
CA GLU A 142 3.14 -17.48 3.34
C GLU A 142 3.66 -18.22 2.10
N THR A 143 3.69 -17.57 0.95
CA THR A 143 4.16 -18.15 -0.31
C THR A 143 5.63 -18.61 -0.23
N VAL A 144 6.45 -17.95 0.57
CA VAL A 144 7.87 -18.31 0.77
C VAL A 144 8.11 -19.10 2.07
N GLY A 145 7.04 -19.52 2.76
CA GLY A 145 7.13 -20.35 3.97
C GLY A 145 7.35 -19.58 5.27
N LEU A 146 6.99 -18.29 5.31
CA LEU A 146 7.06 -17.44 6.49
C LEU A 146 5.67 -17.08 7.00
N GLU A 147 5.52 -17.00 8.33
CA GLU A 147 4.32 -16.51 8.98
C GLU A 147 4.54 -15.09 9.52
N VAL A 148 3.63 -14.18 9.19
CA VAL A 148 3.64 -12.82 9.74
C VAL A 148 2.98 -12.87 11.12
N VAL A 149 3.77 -12.58 12.16
CA VAL A 149 3.27 -12.54 13.54
C VAL A 149 2.93 -11.12 14.00
N ARG A 150 3.50 -10.10 13.36
CA ARG A 150 3.16 -8.70 13.58
C ARG A 150 3.35 -7.89 12.29
N LEU A 151 2.38 -7.04 12.00
CA LEU A 151 2.39 -6.17 10.83
C LEU A 151 1.97 -4.76 11.24
N LYS A 152 2.88 -3.78 11.08
CA LYS A 152 2.66 -2.39 11.44
C LYS A 152 2.99 -1.47 10.29
N ARG A 153 2.02 -0.64 9.87
CA ARG A 153 2.29 0.41 8.88
C ARG A 153 2.86 1.65 9.57
N ASN A 154 4.08 2.02 9.21
CA ASN A 154 4.81 3.13 9.81
C ASN A 154 4.76 4.42 9.01
N ALA A 155 4.51 4.35 7.70
CA ALA A 155 4.43 5.53 6.85
C ALA A 155 3.54 5.27 5.62
N GLU A 156 2.98 6.34 5.10
CA GLU A 156 2.26 6.40 3.82
C GLU A 156 2.64 7.71 3.13
N GLY A 157 3.37 7.61 2.01
CA GLY A 157 3.97 8.78 1.38
C GLY A 157 4.87 9.54 2.34
N VAL A 158 4.64 10.84 2.46
CA VAL A 158 5.40 11.73 3.37
C VAL A 158 4.91 11.68 4.82
N VAL A 159 3.77 11.04 5.09
CA VAL A 159 3.19 10.95 6.43
C VAL A 159 3.80 9.79 7.19
N LYS A 160 4.35 10.10 8.35
CA LYS A 160 4.97 9.11 9.26
C LYS A 160 4.13 8.95 10.52
N LEU A 161 4.03 7.73 11.00
CA LEU A 161 3.41 7.44 12.30
C LEU A 161 4.16 8.11 13.45
N GLY A 162 5.49 8.10 13.38
CA GLY A 162 6.35 8.76 14.37
C GLY A 162 6.11 8.25 15.80
N MET A 163 5.96 9.20 16.72
CA MET A 163 5.76 8.95 18.17
C MET A 163 4.29 8.84 18.56
N LEU A 164 3.39 8.76 17.60
CA LEU A 164 1.96 8.62 17.89
C LEU A 164 1.68 7.33 18.67
N LYS A 165 0.88 7.43 19.73
CA LYS A 165 0.53 6.28 20.57
C LYS A 165 -0.64 5.49 19.99
N PRO A 166 -0.71 4.16 20.22
CA PRO A 166 -1.85 3.36 19.77
C PRO A 166 -3.19 3.93 20.22
N GLY A 167 -4.15 3.98 19.31
CA GLY A 167 -5.49 4.49 19.57
C GLY A 167 -5.63 5.99 19.56
N THR A 168 -4.56 6.74 19.33
CA THR A 168 -4.57 8.20 19.24
C THR A 168 -4.42 8.68 17.82
N TYR A 169 -4.79 9.93 17.58
CA TYR A 169 -4.66 10.58 16.29
C TYR A 169 -4.02 11.96 16.42
N ARG A 170 -3.53 12.49 15.30
CA ARG A 170 -3.14 13.88 15.14
C ARG A 170 -3.68 14.42 13.83
N GLU A 171 -3.78 15.73 13.71
CA GLU A 171 -4.07 16.37 12.43
C GLU A 171 -2.83 16.32 11.52
N LEU A 172 -3.06 16.14 10.21
CA LEU A 172 -2.02 16.31 9.22
C LEU A 172 -1.71 17.79 9.04
N THR A 173 -0.44 18.09 8.77
CA THR A 173 -0.03 19.42 8.35
C THR A 173 -0.47 19.69 6.90
N LYS A 174 -0.54 20.96 6.51
CA LYS A 174 -0.79 21.33 5.10
C LYS A 174 0.27 20.74 4.16
N ALA A 175 1.52 20.72 4.60
CA ALA A 175 2.63 20.13 3.84
C ALA A 175 2.41 18.63 3.61
N GLU A 176 1.94 17.88 4.62
CA GLU A 176 1.61 16.47 4.51
C GLU A 176 0.45 16.21 3.54
N VAL A 177 -0.64 16.97 3.65
CA VAL A 177 -1.79 16.87 2.73
C VAL A 177 -1.36 17.17 1.29
N ASN A 178 -0.63 18.26 1.07
CA ASN A 178 -0.14 18.64 -0.24
C ASN A 178 0.88 17.63 -0.79
N GLY A 179 1.74 17.08 0.06
CA GLY A 179 2.70 16.05 -0.29
C GLY A 179 2.04 14.76 -0.78
N LEU A 180 0.96 14.32 -0.12
CA LEU A 180 0.18 13.17 -0.55
C LEU A 180 -0.52 13.41 -1.90
N ARG A 181 -1.12 14.59 -2.08
CA ARG A 181 -1.73 14.98 -3.36
C ARG A 181 -0.72 15.03 -4.49
N ALA A 182 0.45 15.61 -4.25
CA ALA A 182 1.53 15.70 -5.23
C ALA A 182 2.07 14.32 -5.61
N ALA A 183 2.27 13.43 -4.63
CA ALA A 183 2.70 12.06 -4.86
C ALA A 183 1.69 11.27 -5.69
N ALA A 184 0.40 11.39 -5.40
CA ALA A 184 -0.68 10.76 -6.16
C ALA A 184 -0.73 11.27 -7.61
N ALA A 185 -0.60 12.57 -7.83
CA ALA A 185 -0.58 13.18 -9.16
C ALA A 185 0.63 12.72 -9.99
N LYS A 186 1.81 12.67 -9.37
CA LYS A 186 3.04 12.17 -10.00
C LYS A 186 2.91 10.70 -10.40
N GLY A 187 2.36 9.87 -9.53
CA GLY A 187 2.13 8.45 -9.80
C GLY A 187 1.17 8.23 -10.97
N ARG A 188 0.07 8.99 -11.02
CA ARG A 188 -0.88 8.96 -12.16
C ARG A 188 -0.23 9.36 -13.48
N ALA A 189 0.60 10.39 -13.48
CA ALA A 189 1.32 10.84 -14.67
C ALA A 189 2.29 9.76 -15.18
N GLN A 190 3.02 9.11 -14.28
CA GLN A 190 3.92 7.99 -14.61
C GLN A 190 3.16 6.79 -15.20
N THR A 191 2.04 6.42 -14.60
CA THR A 191 1.19 5.32 -15.08
C THR A 191 0.64 5.62 -16.48
N ARG A 192 0.19 6.85 -16.73
CA ARG A 192 -0.30 7.29 -18.05
C ARG A 192 0.82 7.23 -19.10
N SER A 193 2.00 7.71 -18.78
CA SER A 193 3.16 7.69 -19.69
C SER A 193 3.56 6.26 -20.06
N ALA A 194 3.66 5.36 -19.08
CA ALA A 194 3.97 3.95 -19.31
C ALA A 194 2.93 3.27 -20.22
N ALA A 195 1.65 3.54 -20.00
CA ALA A 195 0.57 2.99 -20.83
C ALA A 195 0.62 3.49 -22.29
N LEU A 196 1.00 4.75 -22.50
CA LEU A 196 1.18 5.31 -23.85
C LEU A 196 2.36 4.69 -24.58
N GLN A 197 3.47 4.47 -23.86
CA GLN A 197 4.68 3.83 -24.42
C GLN A 197 4.41 2.38 -24.79
N SER A 198 3.68 1.63 -23.97
CA SER A 198 3.29 0.25 -24.28
C SER A 198 2.44 0.17 -25.55
N LYS A 199 1.41 1.01 -25.65
CA LYS A 199 0.57 1.07 -26.86
C LYS A 199 1.34 1.47 -28.12
N ALA A 200 2.34 2.34 -27.99
CA ALA A 200 3.20 2.75 -29.10
C ALA A 200 4.13 1.62 -29.55
N ALA A 201 4.63 0.82 -28.60
CA ALA A 201 5.46 -0.35 -28.87
C ALA A 201 4.68 -1.46 -29.62
N GLU A 202 3.44 -1.68 -29.22
CA GLU A 202 2.55 -2.66 -29.87
C GLU A 202 2.16 -2.27 -31.32
N ARG A 203 2.17 -0.97 -31.62
CA ARG A 203 1.83 -0.43 -32.96
C ARG A 203 3.01 -0.44 -33.93
N ARG A 204 4.23 -0.79 -33.51
CA ARG A 204 5.35 -0.92 -34.43
C ARG A 204 5.11 -2.08 -35.39
N PRO A 205 5.11 -1.88 -36.72
CA PRO A 205 4.92 -2.96 -37.67
C PRO A 205 6.07 -3.97 -37.53
N ARG A 206 5.74 -5.26 -37.47
CA ARG A 206 6.73 -6.33 -37.57
C ARG A 206 7.44 -6.14 -38.89
N GLY A 207 8.74 -5.91 -38.84
CA GLY A 207 9.57 -5.83 -40.03
C GLY A 207 9.40 -7.09 -40.92
N PRO A 208 9.62 -6.96 -42.23
CA PRO A 208 9.41 -8.08 -43.14
C PRO A 208 10.29 -9.26 -42.75
N VAL A 209 9.68 -10.42 -42.59
CA VAL A 209 10.36 -11.71 -42.40
C VAL A 209 11.18 -11.96 -43.66
N GLY A 210 12.50 -11.92 -43.54
CA GLY A 210 13.43 -12.19 -44.61
C GLY A 210 13.15 -13.57 -45.19
N GLN A 211 12.72 -13.61 -46.44
CA GLN A 211 12.69 -14.82 -47.25
C GLN A 211 14.13 -15.30 -47.43
N LYS A 212 14.49 -16.40 -46.77
CA LYS A 212 15.67 -17.14 -47.12
C LYS A 212 15.46 -17.76 -48.50
N GLY A 213 16.16 -17.25 -49.51
CA GLY A 213 16.22 -17.83 -50.84
C GLY A 213 16.67 -19.27 -50.77
N ARG A 214 15.92 -20.14 -51.39
CA ARG A 214 16.37 -21.47 -51.79
C ARG A 214 17.14 -21.28 -53.10
N ASP A 215 18.45 -21.30 -53.02
CA ASP A 215 19.24 -21.57 -54.20
C ASP A 215 19.53 -23.06 -54.20
N GLY A 216 18.87 -23.73 -55.18
CA GLY A 216 19.23 -25.09 -55.59
C GLY A 216 20.45 -25.02 -56.50
N ALA A 217 21.36 -25.92 -56.26
CA ALA A 217 22.44 -26.21 -57.19
C ALA A 217 22.14 -27.47 -57.99
N PRO A 218 22.70 -27.60 -59.22
CA PRO A 218 22.51 -28.75 -60.06
C PRO A 218 23.21 -30.01 -59.59
#